data_b0280676b65fefc94821981cb809f392
#
_entry.id   b0280676b65fefc94821981cb809f392
#
_cell.length_a   1.000
_cell.length_b   1.000
_cell.length_c   1.000
_cell.angle_alpha   90.00
_cell.angle_beta   90.00
_cell.angle_gamma   90.00
#
_symmetry.space_group_name_H-M   'P 1'
#
loop_
_entity.id
_entity.type
_entity.pdbx_description
1 polymer ?
#
loop_
_entity_poly.entity_id
_entity_poly.type
_entity_poly.pdbx_seq_one_letter_code
_entity_poly.pdbx_strand_id
1 'polypeptide(L)'
;IKYNEKTIIKFLIAISGVIFQFILFVMQLAILIFTSNFALYLGANVVCSLISNIIKVKCTEKIYPFLKNKDHLELDLNEKKTIFNNLKSLFLYKIGGVIQNNTDNILISVMVGTIVVGYYANYSTIILSITTFITMVFSSLKASMGNFVVNENKSSQLKMFNILEIYNFWLVGFCTICFLILIPDFISICFGKEYVLGIGLLICACLNFYTSNIRQTIWTYRETTGIFQKTKYITIVTSIINIILSVILGYYFGLEGIIGATVIARLIYAWWKEPQILFKNYFKESPKNYYVNYIKRILLLIIIFIIINSVCNLLYINNVYMLFIFKALMCISITFLVFYALYRRSDAVIYLKENILPKLKGKQANG
;
A
#
# COMPACT_ATOMS: atom_id res chain seq x y z
N ILE A 1 -34.71 5.42 8.18
CA ILE A 1 -34.22 6.28 9.29
C ILE A 1 -32.98 5.64 9.95
N LYS A 2 -33.00 4.37 10.37
CA LYS A 2 -31.84 3.67 11.01
C LYS A 2 -30.56 3.60 10.17
N TYR A 3 -30.65 3.67 8.84
CA TYR A 3 -29.48 3.61 7.96
C TYR A 3 -28.70 4.94 7.95
N ASN A 4 -29.41 6.06 8.09
CA ASN A 4 -28.77 7.39 8.17
C ASN A 4 -27.98 7.59 9.46
N GLU A 5 -28.48 7.10 10.60
CA GLU A 5 -27.79 7.24 11.89
C GLU A 5 -26.41 6.54 11.90
N LYS A 6 -26.32 5.30 11.39
CA LYS A 6 -25.04 4.57 11.31
C LYS A 6 -24.00 5.26 10.41
N THR A 7 -24.47 5.93 9.36
CA THR A 7 -23.60 6.66 8.43
C THR A 7 -23.10 7.95 9.07
N ILE A 8 -23.96 8.70 9.76
CA ILE A 8 -23.62 9.90 10.51
C ILE A 8 -22.59 9.59 11.60
N ILE A 9 -22.72 8.48 12.30
CA ILE A 9 -21.80 8.06 13.36
C ILE A 9 -20.42 7.75 12.83
N LYS A 10 -20.31 6.97 11.75
CA LYS A 10 -19.04 6.70 11.09
C LYS A 10 -18.35 8.00 10.66
N PHE A 11 -19.13 8.95 10.16
CA PHE A 11 -18.65 10.26 9.77
C PHE A 11 -18.15 11.07 10.96
N LEU A 12 -18.87 11.09 12.09
CA LEU A 12 -18.45 11.76 13.31
C LEU A 12 -17.17 11.17 13.92
N ILE A 13 -17.04 9.84 13.92
CA ILE A 13 -15.82 9.15 14.36
C ILE A 13 -14.64 9.47 13.42
N ALA A 14 -14.86 9.54 12.13
CA ALA A 14 -13.84 9.91 11.16
C ALA A 14 -13.37 11.36 11.35
N ILE A 15 -14.32 12.30 11.49
CA ILE A 15 -14.04 13.74 11.75
C ILE A 15 -13.27 13.91 13.05
N SER A 16 -13.69 13.23 14.13
CA SER A 16 -12.96 13.30 15.40
C SER A 16 -11.52 12.86 15.25
N GLY A 17 -11.26 11.82 14.44
CA GLY A 17 -9.89 11.35 14.12
C GLY A 17 -9.06 12.44 13.43
N VAL A 18 -9.63 13.14 12.44
CA VAL A 18 -8.95 14.23 11.72
C VAL A 18 -8.65 15.41 12.66
N ILE A 19 -9.62 15.80 13.51
CA ILE A 19 -9.44 16.88 14.47
C ILE A 19 -8.29 16.56 15.45
N PHE A 20 -8.26 15.34 15.99
CA PHE A 20 -7.18 14.92 16.89
C PHE A 20 -5.83 14.87 16.20
N GLN A 21 -5.78 14.47 14.93
CA GLN A 21 -4.55 14.49 14.14
C GLN A 21 -4.04 15.92 13.93
N PHE A 22 -4.94 16.86 13.67
CA PHE A 22 -4.58 18.26 13.52
C PHE A 22 -4.08 18.88 14.84
N ILE A 23 -4.77 18.60 15.96
CA ILE A 23 -4.33 19.03 17.31
C ILE A 23 -2.93 18.47 17.63
N LEU A 24 -2.70 17.18 17.34
CA LEU A 24 -1.40 16.54 17.51
C LEU A 24 -0.32 17.24 16.69
N PHE A 25 -0.61 17.54 15.41
CA PHE A 25 0.33 18.21 14.53
C PHE A 25 0.73 19.61 15.07
N VAL A 26 -0.24 20.43 15.47
CA VAL A 26 0.02 21.74 16.05
C VAL A 26 0.84 21.63 17.35
N MET A 27 0.47 20.68 18.22
CA MET A 27 1.18 20.46 19.50
C MET A 27 2.61 19.97 19.25
N GLN A 28 2.83 19.09 18.30
CA GLN A 28 4.16 18.61 17.93
C GLN A 28 5.04 19.71 17.33
N LEU A 29 4.49 20.59 16.49
CA LEU A 29 5.18 21.77 15.99
C LEU A 29 5.58 22.71 17.12
N ALA A 30 4.66 23.01 18.05
CA ALA A 30 4.95 23.84 19.19
C ALA A 30 6.08 23.24 20.06
N ILE A 31 6.03 21.93 20.36
CA ILE A 31 7.07 21.24 21.13
C ILE A 31 8.44 21.39 20.44
N LEU A 32 8.52 21.17 19.13
CA LEU A 32 9.77 21.28 18.39
C LEU A 32 10.33 22.71 18.39
N ILE A 33 9.47 23.71 18.21
CA ILE A 33 9.89 25.14 18.19
C ILE A 33 10.36 25.60 19.57
N PHE A 34 9.60 25.28 20.63
CA PHE A 34 9.87 25.83 21.97
C PHE A 34 10.84 25.00 22.80
N THR A 35 10.91 23.67 22.61
CA THR A 35 11.69 22.81 23.49
C THR A 35 12.79 22.03 22.78
N SER A 36 12.70 21.85 21.45
CA SER A 36 13.58 20.99 20.66
C SER A 36 13.76 19.58 21.24
N ASN A 37 12.81 19.14 22.09
CA ASN A 37 12.92 17.87 22.82
C ASN A 37 12.13 16.78 22.10
N PHE A 38 12.87 15.83 21.50
CA PHE A 38 12.28 14.73 20.74
C PHE A 38 11.48 13.74 21.61
N ALA A 39 11.85 13.57 22.88
CA ALA A 39 11.10 12.70 23.80
C ALA A 39 9.70 13.26 24.09
N LEU A 40 9.59 14.59 24.29
CA LEU A 40 8.28 15.26 24.44
C LEU A 40 7.45 15.18 23.16
N TYR A 41 8.07 15.30 22.00
CA TYR A 41 7.42 15.11 20.71
C TYR A 41 6.79 13.73 20.57
N LEU A 42 7.51 12.66 20.92
CA LEU A 42 6.99 11.29 20.93
C LEU A 42 5.92 11.09 22.01
N GLY A 43 6.13 11.63 23.21
CA GLY A 43 5.17 11.59 24.32
C GLY A 43 3.83 12.20 23.96
N ALA A 44 3.84 13.32 23.27
CA ALA A 44 2.62 13.98 22.75
C ALA A 44 1.81 13.06 21.86
N ASN A 45 2.47 12.28 20.99
CA ASN A 45 1.79 11.31 20.12
C ASN A 45 1.06 10.23 20.93
N VAL A 46 1.71 9.68 21.95
CA VAL A 46 1.11 8.65 22.81
C VAL A 46 -0.10 9.20 23.56
N VAL A 47 0.05 10.37 24.19
CA VAL A 47 -1.02 11.01 24.99
C VAL A 47 -2.23 11.36 24.10
N CYS A 48 -2.02 12.01 22.95
CA CYS A 48 -3.11 12.34 22.03
C CYS A 48 -3.80 11.10 21.48
N SER A 49 -3.06 10.04 21.16
CA SER A 49 -3.64 8.79 20.70
C SER A 49 -4.51 8.13 21.75
N LEU A 50 -4.08 8.10 23.01
CA LEU A 50 -4.86 7.58 24.14
C LEU A 50 -6.15 8.38 24.35
N ILE A 51 -6.06 9.72 24.39
CA ILE A 51 -7.23 10.60 24.55
C ILE A 51 -8.22 10.40 23.40
N SER A 52 -7.72 10.38 22.16
CA SER A 52 -8.55 10.14 20.98
C SER A 52 -9.31 8.80 21.08
N ASN A 53 -8.63 7.73 21.50
CA ASN A 53 -9.25 6.42 21.62
C ASN A 53 -10.30 6.38 22.75
N ILE A 54 -10.02 6.98 23.92
CA ILE A 54 -11.00 7.08 25.04
C ILE A 54 -12.26 7.84 24.59
N ILE A 55 -12.10 8.94 23.87
CA ILE A 55 -13.25 9.72 23.39
C ILE A 55 -14.05 8.92 22.36
N LYS A 56 -13.38 8.24 21.42
CA LYS A 56 -14.06 7.36 20.44
C LYS A 56 -14.86 6.25 21.12
N VAL A 57 -14.29 5.61 22.14
CA VAL A 57 -15.00 4.56 22.93
C VAL A 57 -16.24 5.15 23.61
N LYS A 58 -16.10 6.27 24.35
CA LYS A 58 -17.23 6.92 25.04
C LYS A 58 -18.34 7.38 24.08
N CYS A 59 -17.95 7.92 22.92
CA CYS A 59 -18.92 8.28 21.87
C CYS A 59 -19.65 7.06 21.33
N THR A 60 -18.94 5.97 21.08
CA THR A 60 -19.52 4.73 20.58
C THR A 60 -20.48 4.09 21.60
N GLU A 61 -20.10 4.04 22.88
CA GLU A 61 -20.98 3.56 23.96
C GLU A 61 -22.26 4.38 24.14
N LYS A 62 -22.16 5.72 23.97
CA LYS A 62 -23.35 6.60 24.02
C LYS A 62 -24.34 6.31 22.88
N ILE A 63 -23.82 5.94 21.73
CA ILE A 63 -24.60 5.67 20.52
C ILE A 63 -25.16 4.25 20.50
N TYR A 64 -24.40 3.31 21.07
CA TYR A 64 -24.75 1.89 21.17
C TYR A 64 -24.84 1.46 22.64
N PRO A 65 -25.93 1.80 23.36
CA PRO A 65 -26.06 1.49 24.79
C PRO A 65 -25.96 0.00 25.14
N PHE A 66 -26.30 -0.88 24.17
CA PHE A 66 -26.21 -2.34 24.36
C PHE A 66 -24.76 -2.82 24.61
N LEU A 67 -23.73 -2.04 24.24
CA LEU A 67 -22.34 -2.38 24.52
C LEU A 67 -22.00 -2.31 26.03
N LYS A 68 -22.86 -1.63 26.82
CA LYS A 68 -22.75 -1.58 28.30
C LYS A 68 -23.46 -2.73 29.00
N ASN A 69 -24.39 -3.39 28.31
CA ASN A 69 -25.09 -4.53 28.88
C ASN A 69 -24.12 -5.71 29.02
N LYS A 70 -24.03 -6.23 30.23
CA LYS A 70 -23.18 -7.39 30.57
C LYS A 70 -23.87 -8.74 30.30
N ASP A 71 -25.06 -8.75 29.76
CA ASP A 71 -25.75 -9.97 29.33
C ASP A 71 -25.03 -10.58 28.15
N HIS A 72 -23.96 -11.28 28.45
CA HIS A 72 -23.16 -11.95 27.44
C HIS A 72 -23.80 -13.29 27.10
N LEU A 73 -24.34 -13.43 25.90
CA LEU A 73 -24.58 -14.74 25.31
C LEU A 73 -23.23 -15.47 25.26
N GLU A 74 -23.11 -16.57 26.00
CA GLU A 74 -21.90 -17.38 25.97
C GLU A 74 -21.77 -17.99 24.57
N LEU A 75 -20.65 -17.64 23.89
CA LEU A 75 -20.30 -18.29 22.63
C LEU A 75 -19.99 -19.76 22.87
N ASP A 76 -20.42 -20.62 21.94
CA ASP A 76 -20.04 -22.03 21.96
C ASP A 76 -18.51 -22.21 21.93
N LEU A 77 -18.02 -23.29 22.58
CA LEU A 77 -16.59 -23.59 22.67
C LEU A 77 -15.91 -23.69 21.29
N ASN A 78 -16.63 -24.23 20.30
CA ASN A 78 -16.12 -24.33 18.92
C ASN A 78 -16.01 -22.95 18.24
N GLU A 79 -16.97 -22.07 18.48
CA GLU A 79 -16.93 -20.70 17.98
C GLU A 79 -15.80 -19.91 18.62
N LYS A 80 -15.63 -19.99 19.95
CA LYS A 80 -14.49 -19.39 20.69
C LYS A 80 -13.16 -19.87 20.12
N LYS A 81 -13.02 -21.18 19.90
CA LYS A 81 -11.79 -21.78 19.32
C LYS A 81 -11.53 -21.29 17.90
N THR A 82 -12.56 -21.19 17.09
CA THR A 82 -12.45 -20.69 15.70
C THR A 82 -12.03 -19.21 15.68
N ILE A 83 -12.68 -18.37 16.49
CA ILE A 83 -12.31 -16.96 16.64
C ILE A 83 -10.87 -16.83 17.09
N PHE A 84 -10.45 -17.58 18.13
CA PHE A 84 -9.09 -17.52 18.66
C PHE A 84 -8.04 -17.94 17.62
N ASN A 85 -8.30 -19.01 16.85
CA ASN A 85 -7.41 -19.45 15.77
C ASN A 85 -7.29 -18.39 14.65
N ASN A 86 -8.38 -17.71 14.33
CA ASN A 86 -8.39 -16.63 13.37
C ASN A 86 -7.58 -15.42 13.89
N LEU A 87 -7.79 -15.02 15.14
CA LEU A 87 -7.03 -13.95 15.78
C LEU A 87 -5.53 -14.28 15.83
N LYS A 88 -5.15 -15.50 16.22
CA LYS A 88 -3.76 -15.95 16.20
C LYS A 88 -3.14 -15.86 14.81
N SER A 89 -3.89 -16.25 13.80
CA SER A 89 -3.41 -16.19 12.39
C SER A 89 -3.20 -14.76 11.91
N LEU A 90 -4.12 -13.84 12.24
CA LEU A 90 -4.01 -12.41 11.94
C LEU A 90 -2.88 -11.75 12.73
N PHE A 91 -2.69 -12.13 13.99
CA PHE A 91 -1.62 -11.63 14.83
C PHE A 91 -0.23 -12.01 14.30
N LEU A 92 -0.04 -13.28 13.94
CA LEU A 92 1.21 -13.76 13.33
C LEU A 92 1.50 -13.04 12.01
N TYR A 93 0.47 -12.83 11.19
CA TYR A 93 0.60 -12.07 9.94
C TYR A 93 1.01 -10.61 10.19
N LYS A 94 0.37 -9.95 11.18
CA LYS A 94 0.71 -8.56 11.53
C LYS A 94 2.11 -8.42 12.11
N ILE A 95 2.53 -9.33 13.00
CA ILE A 95 3.91 -9.33 13.54
C ILE A 95 4.93 -9.45 12.39
N GLY A 96 4.74 -10.42 11.49
CA GLY A 96 5.61 -10.55 10.33
C GLY A 96 5.71 -9.27 9.50
N GLY A 97 4.56 -8.58 9.28
CA GLY A 97 4.55 -7.29 8.60
C GLY A 97 5.28 -6.18 9.33
N VAL A 98 5.12 -6.08 10.66
CA VAL A 98 5.83 -5.11 11.50
C VAL A 98 7.34 -5.36 11.46
N ILE A 99 7.77 -6.60 11.60
CA ILE A 99 9.19 -6.97 11.49
C ILE A 99 9.72 -6.56 10.12
N GLN A 100 9.06 -6.96 9.04
CA GLN A 100 9.50 -6.67 7.67
C GLN A 100 9.63 -5.17 7.37
N ASN A 101 8.71 -4.34 7.89
CA ASN A 101 8.71 -2.90 7.58
C ASN A 101 9.64 -2.06 8.47
N ASN A 102 9.96 -2.52 9.68
CA ASN A 102 10.75 -1.73 10.63
C ASN A 102 12.19 -2.21 10.78
N THR A 103 12.48 -3.46 10.44
CA THR A 103 13.84 -4.01 10.54
C THR A 103 14.81 -3.28 9.61
N ASP A 104 14.35 -2.88 8.43
CA ASP A 104 15.17 -2.14 7.47
C ASP A 104 15.73 -0.84 8.09
N ASN A 105 14.90 -0.04 8.77
CA ASN A 105 15.34 1.20 9.41
C ASN A 105 16.35 0.96 10.53
N ILE A 106 16.18 -0.11 11.31
CA ILE A 106 17.13 -0.51 12.37
C ILE A 106 18.47 -0.91 11.75
N LEU A 107 18.44 -1.77 10.73
CA LEU A 107 19.66 -2.24 10.06
C LEU A 107 20.38 -1.09 9.35
N ILE A 108 19.68 -0.18 8.69
CA ILE A 108 20.27 1.01 8.07
C ILE A 108 20.95 1.86 9.14
N SER A 109 20.29 2.11 10.27
CA SER A 109 20.87 2.90 11.36
C SER A 109 22.16 2.30 11.93
N VAL A 110 22.17 0.97 12.12
CA VAL A 110 23.31 0.25 12.74
C VAL A 110 24.46 0.04 11.74
N MET A 111 24.17 -0.29 10.48
CA MET A 111 25.19 -0.71 9.50
C MET A 111 25.68 0.43 8.63
N VAL A 112 24.83 1.43 8.34
CA VAL A 112 25.17 2.52 7.40
C VAL A 112 25.28 3.86 8.12
N GLY A 113 24.44 4.10 9.11
CA GLY A 113 24.46 5.30 9.94
C GLY A 113 23.13 6.05 9.97
N THR A 114 22.89 6.77 11.05
CA THR A 114 21.61 7.47 11.30
C THR A 114 21.35 8.65 10.35
N ILE A 115 22.38 9.31 9.85
CA ILE A 115 22.26 10.42 8.88
C ILE A 115 21.64 9.91 7.57
N VAL A 116 22.07 8.73 7.11
CA VAL A 116 21.57 8.11 5.87
C VAL A 116 20.11 7.68 6.03
N VAL A 117 19.69 7.26 7.23
CA VAL A 117 18.26 7.03 7.54
C VAL A 117 17.45 8.30 7.30
N GLY A 118 17.97 9.47 7.71
CA GLY A 118 17.33 10.76 7.48
C GLY A 118 17.16 11.08 5.99
N TYR A 119 18.18 10.86 5.18
CA TYR A 119 18.11 11.07 3.73
C TYR A 119 17.10 10.12 3.06
N TYR A 120 17.15 8.84 3.43
CA TYR A 120 16.22 7.84 2.91
C TYR A 120 14.78 8.09 3.38
N ALA A 121 14.59 8.71 4.56
CA ALA A 121 13.27 9.04 5.07
C ALA A 121 12.48 9.97 4.13
N ASN A 122 13.14 10.89 3.41
CA ASN A 122 12.49 11.74 2.42
C ASN A 122 11.88 10.91 1.28
N TYR A 123 12.64 9.94 0.74
CA TYR A 123 12.16 9.02 -0.30
C TYR A 123 11.04 8.12 0.21
N SER A 124 11.24 7.51 1.38
CA SER A 124 10.28 6.60 1.97
C SER A 124 8.97 7.28 2.33
N THR A 125 8.98 8.55 2.75
CA THR A 125 7.77 9.33 3.06
C THR A 125 6.91 9.55 1.82
N ILE A 126 7.51 9.91 0.69
CA ILE A 126 6.80 10.07 -0.58
C ILE A 126 6.17 8.74 -1.00
N ILE A 127 6.98 7.67 -1.02
CA ILE A 127 6.55 6.33 -1.41
C ILE A 127 5.45 5.81 -0.49
N LEU A 128 5.57 6.01 0.82
CA LEU A 128 4.59 5.57 1.81
C LEU A 128 3.26 6.32 1.69
N SER A 129 3.29 7.61 1.36
CA SER A 129 2.08 8.40 1.14
C SER A 129 1.25 7.83 0.00
N ILE A 130 1.87 7.50 -1.13
CA ILE A 130 1.21 6.88 -2.27
C ILE A 130 0.78 5.43 -1.96
N THR A 131 1.61 4.67 -1.25
CA THR A 131 1.23 3.32 -0.77
C THR A 131 -0.02 3.37 0.10
N THR A 132 -0.12 4.36 1.00
CA THR A 132 -1.30 4.55 1.85
C THR A 132 -2.54 4.85 1.02
N PHE A 133 -2.43 5.71 0.00
CA PHE A 133 -3.52 5.99 -0.93
C PHE A 133 -3.98 4.71 -1.67
N ILE A 134 -3.06 3.93 -2.23
CA ILE A 134 -3.38 2.66 -2.92
C ILE A 134 -4.09 1.70 -1.95
N THR A 135 -3.56 1.56 -0.74
CA THR A 135 -4.16 0.69 0.29
C THR A 135 -5.56 1.16 0.67
N MET A 136 -5.80 2.48 0.74
CA MET A 136 -7.13 3.05 1.01
C MET A 136 -8.13 2.70 -0.11
N VAL A 137 -7.72 2.82 -1.37
CA VAL A 137 -8.56 2.42 -2.53
C VAL A 137 -8.95 0.95 -2.42
N PHE A 138 -8.00 0.05 -2.22
CA PHE A 138 -8.29 -1.38 -2.11
C PHE A 138 -9.07 -1.74 -0.84
N SER A 139 -8.84 -1.06 0.28
CA SER A 139 -9.61 -1.28 1.50
C SER A 139 -11.08 -0.88 1.36
N SER A 140 -11.38 0.16 0.58
CA SER A 140 -12.77 0.56 0.29
C SER A 140 -13.53 -0.49 -0.54
N LEU A 141 -12.82 -1.27 -1.35
CA LEU A 141 -13.42 -2.33 -2.17
C LEU A 141 -13.70 -3.62 -1.38
N LYS A 142 -13.06 -3.83 -0.21
CA LYS A 142 -13.15 -5.10 0.54
C LYS A 142 -14.58 -5.49 0.91
N ALA A 143 -15.41 -4.54 1.36
CA ALA A 143 -16.79 -4.82 1.74
C ALA A 143 -17.63 -5.26 0.53
N SER A 144 -17.49 -4.57 -0.61
CA SER A 144 -18.18 -4.93 -1.85
C SER A 144 -17.69 -6.27 -2.39
N MET A 145 -16.37 -6.50 -2.35
CA MET A 145 -15.77 -7.78 -2.77
C MET A 145 -16.17 -8.94 -1.87
N GLY A 146 -16.36 -8.72 -0.56
CA GLY A 146 -16.88 -9.72 0.36
C GLY A 146 -18.28 -10.19 -0.04
N ASN A 147 -19.19 -9.26 -0.34
CA ASN A 147 -20.52 -9.58 -0.83
C ASN A 147 -20.48 -10.28 -2.21
N PHE A 148 -19.61 -9.81 -3.11
CA PHE A 148 -19.45 -10.41 -4.43
C PHE A 148 -18.97 -11.86 -4.36
N VAL A 149 -18.00 -12.14 -3.49
CA VAL A 149 -17.42 -13.48 -3.27
C VAL A 149 -18.47 -14.48 -2.73
N VAL A 150 -19.44 -14.01 -1.93
CA VAL A 150 -20.51 -14.87 -1.38
C VAL A 150 -21.60 -15.15 -2.43
N ASN A 151 -21.94 -14.18 -3.27
CA ASN A 151 -23.10 -14.26 -4.15
C ASN A 151 -22.78 -14.76 -5.56
N GLU A 152 -21.53 -14.65 -6.02
CA GLU A 152 -21.14 -14.96 -7.39
C GLU A 152 -20.42 -16.31 -7.52
N ASN A 153 -20.49 -16.91 -8.70
CA ASN A 153 -19.77 -18.14 -9.02
C ASN A 153 -18.26 -17.90 -9.21
N LYS A 154 -17.47 -18.99 -9.17
CA LYS A 154 -15.99 -18.91 -9.25
C LYS A 154 -15.47 -18.32 -10.55
N SER A 155 -16.16 -18.54 -11.67
CA SER A 155 -15.76 -17.99 -12.98
C SER A 155 -15.91 -16.46 -12.99
N SER A 156 -17.06 -15.93 -12.52
CA SER A 156 -17.29 -14.49 -12.38
C SER A 156 -16.28 -13.84 -11.41
N GLN A 157 -15.97 -14.54 -10.31
CA GLN A 157 -14.98 -14.08 -9.34
C GLN A 157 -13.58 -14.00 -9.94
N LEU A 158 -13.16 -14.99 -10.75
CA LEU A 158 -11.87 -14.98 -11.44
C LEU A 158 -11.80 -13.87 -12.50
N LYS A 159 -12.89 -13.64 -13.23
CA LYS A 159 -12.99 -12.53 -14.18
C LYS A 159 -12.80 -11.19 -13.45
N MET A 160 -13.47 -10.98 -12.32
CA MET A 160 -13.33 -9.76 -11.51
C MET A 160 -11.91 -9.64 -10.93
N PHE A 161 -11.30 -10.73 -10.49
CA PHE A 161 -9.90 -10.75 -10.06
C PHE A 161 -8.98 -10.21 -11.17
N ASN A 162 -9.12 -10.69 -12.40
CA ASN A 162 -8.31 -10.24 -13.53
C ASN A 162 -8.55 -8.75 -13.88
N ILE A 163 -9.78 -8.27 -13.75
CA ILE A 163 -10.11 -6.84 -13.93
C ILE A 163 -9.39 -5.99 -12.87
N LEU A 164 -9.48 -6.38 -11.60
CA LEU A 164 -8.83 -5.66 -10.50
C LEU A 164 -7.30 -5.72 -10.60
N GLU A 165 -6.74 -6.83 -11.10
CA GLU A 165 -5.31 -6.95 -11.38
C GLU A 165 -4.83 -5.95 -12.45
N ILE A 166 -5.62 -5.69 -13.48
CA ILE A 166 -5.29 -4.69 -14.50
C ILE A 166 -5.34 -3.29 -13.91
N TYR A 167 -6.38 -2.95 -13.13
CA TYR A 167 -6.48 -1.64 -12.48
C TYR A 167 -5.35 -1.41 -11.47
N ASN A 168 -5.03 -2.44 -10.69
CA ASN A 168 -3.89 -2.37 -9.76
C ASN A 168 -2.58 -2.15 -10.51
N PHE A 169 -2.35 -2.88 -11.60
CA PHE A 169 -1.18 -2.70 -12.43
C PHE A 169 -1.10 -1.29 -13.02
N TRP A 170 -2.20 -0.72 -13.50
CA TRP A 170 -2.19 0.65 -14.04
C TRP A 170 -1.80 1.66 -12.95
N LEU A 171 -2.41 1.55 -11.78
CA LEU A 171 -2.13 2.48 -10.69
C LEU A 171 -0.69 2.34 -10.18
N VAL A 172 -0.28 1.12 -9.83
CA VAL A 172 1.06 0.85 -9.27
C VAL A 172 2.16 1.07 -10.31
N GLY A 173 1.94 0.63 -11.56
CA GLY A 173 2.88 0.80 -12.65
C GLY A 173 3.10 2.26 -13.01
N PHE A 174 2.03 3.05 -13.12
CA PHE A 174 2.11 4.49 -13.32
C PHE A 174 2.91 5.18 -12.21
N CYS A 175 2.58 4.91 -10.94
CA CYS A 175 3.33 5.47 -9.80
C CYS A 175 4.80 5.06 -9.81
N THR A 176 5.11 3.80 -10.19
CA THR A 176 6.51 3.32 -10.27
C THR A 176 7.30 4.10 -11.31
N ILE A 177 6.72 4.36 -12.50
CA ILE A 177 7.36 5.18 -13.55
C ILE A 177 7.56 6.63 -13.06
N CYS A 178 6.54 7.21 -12.44
CA CYS A 178 6.64 8.55 -11.86
C CYS A 178 7.75 8.62 -10.80
N PHE A 179 7.87 7.63 -9.93
CA PHE A 179 8.92 7.61 -8.92
C PHE A 179 10.32 7.53 -9.53
N LEU A 180 10.54 6.65 -10.49
CA LEU A 180 11.84 6.49 -11.14
C LEU A 180 12.31 7.78 -11.84
N ILE A 181 11.38 8.58 -12.38
CA ILE A 181 11.72 9.76 -13.19
C ILE A 181 11.67 11.05 -12.37
N LEU A 182 10.71 11.19 -11.45
CA LEU A 182 10.42 12.47 -10.81
C LEU A 182 11.01 12.62 -9.42
N ILE A 183 11.23 11.53 -8.65
CA ILE A 183 11.70 11.65 -7.25
C ILE A 183 13.04 12.39 -7.15
N PRO A 184 14.07 12.12 -7.99
CA PRO A 184 15.34 12.84 -7.88
C PRO A 184 15.19 14.36 -8.04
N ASP A 185 14.41 14.79 -9.03
CA ASP A 185 14.16 16.21 -9.26
C ASP A 185 13.31 16.82 -8.12
N PHE A 186 12.29 16.10 -7.65
CA PHE A 186 11.46 16.55 -6.54
C PHE A 186 12.27 16.72 -5.25
N ILE A 187 13.12 15.76 -4.91
CA ILE A 187 14.02 15.86 -3.74
C ILE A 187 14.96 17.04 -3.91
N SER A 188 15.57 17.21 -5.08
CA SER A 188 16.47 18.33 -5.36
C SER A 188 15.79 19.70 -5.20
N ILE A 189 14.52 19.81 -5.61
CA ILE A 189 13.73 21.05 -5.52
C ILE A 189 13.30 21.34 -4.08
N CYS A 190 12.82 20.31 -3.34
CA CYS A 190 12.23 20.52 -2.03
C CYS A 190 13.22 20.51 -0.88
N PHE A 191 14.29 19.71 -0.96
CA PHE A 191 15.23 19.47 0.14
C PHE A 191 16.66 19.90 -0.19
N GLY A 192 17.04 19.97 -1.46
CA GLY A 192 18.38 20.29 -1.91
C GLY A 192 19.05 19.15 -2.64
N LYS A 193 20.07 19.48 -3.45
CA LYS A 193 20.79 18.50 -4.28
C LYS A 193 21.59 17.49 -3.44
N GLU A 194 22.01 17.87 -2.25
CA GLU A 194 22.76 17.03 -1.30
C GLU A 194 21.92 15.86 -0.74
N TYR A 195 20.59 15.96 -0.81
CA TYR A 195 19.67 14.90 -0.39
C TYR A 195 19.34 13.90 -1.51
N VAL A 196 19.84 14.14 -2.73
CA VAL A 196 19.61 13.23 -3.85
C VAL A 196 20.51 12.01 -3.71
N LEU A 197 19.88 10.85 -3.49
CA LEU A 197 20.57 9.57 -3.35
C LEU A 197 20.84 8.91 -4.70
N GLY A 198 21.79 7.96 -4.73
CA GLY A 198 22.20 7.27 -5.94
C GLY A 198 21.06 6.55 -6.67
N ILE A 199 21.23 6.38 -7.99
CA ILE A 199 20.25 5.73 -8.86
C ILE A 199 19.96 4.28 -8.45
N GLY A 200 20.95 3.55 -7.93
CA GLY A 200 20.79 2.17 -7.45
C GLY A 200 19.78 2.10 -6.31
N LEU A 201 19.88 3.03 -5.34
CA LEU A 201 18.92 3.11 -4.25
C LEU A 201 17.50 3.44 -4.74
N LEU A 202 17.39 4.40 -5.67
CA LEU A 202 16.10 4.76 -6.25
C LEU A 202 15.43 3.56 -6.92
N ILE A 203 16.19 2.78 -7.69
CA ILE A 203 15.70 1.56 -8.33
C ILE A 203 15.25 0.55 -7.27
N CYS A 204 16.05 0.29 -6.23
CA CYS A 204 15.69 -0.61 -5.14
C CYS A 204 14.40 -0.15 -4.42
N ALA A 205 14.27 1.15 -4.13
CA ALA A 205 13.08 1.72 -3.49
C ALA A 205 11.83 1.60 -4.38
N CYS A 206 11.95 1.87 -5.68
CA CYS A 206 10.85 1.72 -6.65
C CYS A 206 10.45 0.26 -6.84
N LEU A 207 11.40 -0.68 -6.88
CA LEU A 207 11.13 -2.12 -6.92
C LEU A 207 10.46 -2.59 -5.62
N ASN A 208 10.88 -2.08 -4.47
CA ASN A 208 10.24 -2.36 -3.19
C ASN A 208 8.78 -1.88 -3.19
N PHE A 209 8.51 -0.68 -3.65
CA PHE A 209 7.16 -0.15 -3.84
C PHE A 209 6.33 -1.03 -4.78
N TYR A 210 6.85 -1.32 -5.97
CA TYR A 210 6.15 -2.12 -6.99
C TYR A 210 5.80 -3.51 -6.47
N THR A 211 6.81 -4.26 -5.99
CA THR A 211 6.62 -5.64 -5.52
C THR A 211 5.73 -5.75 -4.30
N SER A 212 5.61 -4.70 -3.50
CA SER A 212 4.66 -4.63 -2.39
C SER A 212 3.22 -4.39 -2.87
N ASN A 213 3.02 -3.31 -3.63
CA ASN A 213 1.69 -2.80 -3.94
C ASN A 213 0.98 -3.56 -5.07
N ILE A 214 1.71 -4.20 -5.98
CA ILE A 214 1.09 -5.02 -7.03
C ILE A 214 0.32 -6.23 -6.49
N ARG A 215 0.51 -6.61 -5.24
CA ARG A 215 -0.16 -7.72 -4.57
C ARG A 215 -1.48 -7.35 -3.87
N GLN A 216 -1.93 -6.09 -3.97
CA GLN A 216 -3.15 -5.63 -3.30
C GLN A 216 -4.41 -6.44 -3.68
N THR A 217 -4.53 -6.84 -4.94
CA THR A 217 -5.65 -7.68 -5.39
C THR A 217 -5.63 -9.05 -4.71
N ILE A 218 -4.45 -9.70 -4.62
CA ILE A 218 -4.30 -10.97 -3.91
C ILE A 218 -4.67 -10.84 -2.44
N TRP A 219 -4.22 -9.76 -1.77
CA TRP A 219 -4.54 -9.52 -0.38
C TRP A 219 -6.03 -9.27 -0.16
N THR A 220 -6.68 -8.53 -1.07
CA THR A 220 -8.13 -8.31 -1.02
C THR A 220 -8.88 -9.63 -1.10
N TYR A 221 -8.56 -10.49 -2.07
CA TYR A 221 -9.18 -11.82 -2.18
C TYR A 221 -8.85 -12.74 -1.01
N ARG A 222 -7.62 -12.73 -0.51
CA ARG A 222 -7.23 -13.50 0.68
C ARG A 222 -8.09 -13.15 1.89
N GLU A 223 -8.36 -11.87 2.12
CA GLU A 223 -9.13 -11.39 3.25
C GLU A 223 -10.63 -11.67 3.07
N THR A 224 -11.18 -11.46 1.88
CA THR A 224 -12.61 -11.66 1.60
C THR A 224 -13.00 -13.13 1.47
N THR A 225 -12.07 -14.01 1.14
CA THR A 225 -12.31 -15.46 1.01
C THR A 225 -11.94 -16.27 2.25
N GLY A 226 -11.36 -15.66 3.26
CA GLY A 226 -10.94 -16.33 4.50
C GLY A 226 -9.70 -17.23 4.37
N ILE A 227 -8.96 -17.18 3.26
CA ILE A 227 -7.75 -18.00 3.03
C ILE A 227 -6.56 -17.55 3.90
N PHE A 228 -6.70 -16.51 4.70
CA PHE A 228 -5.62 -15.99 5.54
C PHE A 228 -5.00 -17.03 6.47
N GLN A 229 -5.74 -18.05 6.90
CA GLN A 229 -5.19 -19.16 7.70
C GLN A 229 -4.10 -19.94 6.95
N LYS A 230 -4.27 -20.15 5.64
CA LYS A 230 -3.31 -20.89 4.80
C LYS A 230 -2.08 -20.05 4.44
N THR A 231 -2.18 -18.73 4.52
CA THR A 231 -1.12 -17.80 4.13
C THR A 231 -0.38 -17.17 5.34
N LYS A 232 -0.79 -17.47 6.58
CA LYS A 232 -0.28 -16.84 7.81
C LYS A 232 1.23 -16.90 7.99
N TYR A 233 1.87 -17.98 7.53
CA TYR A 233 3.31 -18.16 7.68
C TYR A 233 4.13 -17.52 6.55
N ILE A 234 3.49 -17.12 5.45
CA ILE A 234 4.22 -16.56 4.31
C ILE A 234 4.96 -15.30 4.70
N THR A 235 4.31 -14.39 5.43
CA THR A 235 4.92 -13.13 5.87
C THR A 235 6.07 -13.39 6.83
N ILE A 236 5.92 -14.33 7.77
CA ILE A 236 6.97 -14.67 8.75
C ILE A 236 8.20 -15.23 8.02
N VAL A 237 8.01 -16.21 7.15
CA VAL A 237 9.12 -16.80 6.37
C VAL A 237 9.79 -15.75 5.50
N THR A 238 9.01 -14.90 4.82
CA THR A 238 9.56 -13.79 4.03
C THR A 238 10.35 -12.82 4.90
N SER A 239 9.89 -12.52 6.13
CA SER A 239 10.60 -11.63 7.06
C SER A 239 11.93 -12.24 7.54
N ILE A 240 11.96 -13.53 7.81
CA ILE A 240 13.20 -14.22 8.20
C ILE A 240 14.21 -14.17 7.05
N ILE A 241 13.77 -14.50 5.82
CA ILE A 241 14.61 -14.41 4.62
C ILE A 241 15.11 -12.97 4.43
N ASN A 242 14.24 -11.98 4.61
CA ASN A 242 14.58 -10.56 4.50
C ASN A 242 15.67 -10.18 5.51
N ILE A 243 15.53 -10.51 6.79
CA ILE A 243 16.53 -10.17 7.82
C ILE A 243 17.90 -10.77 7.45
N ILE A 244 17.93 -12.06 7.08
CA ILE A 244 19.19 -12.74 6.70
C ILE A 244 19.82 -12.04 5.49
N LEU A 245 19.04 -11.80 4.45
CA LEU A 245 19.54 -11.14 3.24
C LEU A 245 19.93 -9.68 3.50
N SER A 246 19.20 -8.95 4.34
CA SER A 246 19.51 -7.56 4.68
C SER A 246 20.84 -7.44 5.43
N VAL A 247 21.16 -8.36 6.32
CA VAL A 247 22.48 -8.39 7.01
C VAL A 247 23.58 -8.69 5.99
N ILE A 248 23.42 -9.70 5.15
CA ILE A 248 24.42 -10.09 4.17
C ILE A 248 24.62 -9.00 3.12
N LEU A 249 23.55 -8.59 2.44
CA LEU A 249 23.64 -7.60 1.35
C LEU A 249 23.92 -6.20 1.90
N GLY A 250 23.47 -5.88 3.10
CA GLY A 250 23.79 -4.63 3.78
C GLY A 250 25.29 -4.49 4.08
N TYR A 251 25.96 -5.59 4.42
CA TYR A 251 27.42 -5.60 4.62
C TYR A 251 28.19 -5.29 3.33
N TYR A 252 27.77 -5.84 2.18
CA TYR A 252 28.45 -5.65 0.90
C TYR A 252 28.04 -4.39 0.14
N PHE A 253 26.77 -4.00 0.21
CA PHE A 253 26.17 -2.95 -0.63
C PHE A 253 25.53 -1.81 0.19
N GLY A 254 25.71 -1.80 1.52
CA GLY A 254 25.18 -0.75 2.37
C GLY A 254 23.65 -0.60 2.26
N LEU A 255 23.19 0.65 2.11
CA LEU A 255 21.76 0.99 2.05
C LEU A 255 21.03 0.30 0.90
N GLU A 256 21.63 0.27 -0.29
CA GLU A 256 21.04 -0.40 -1.46
C GLU A 256 20.85 -1.91 -1.22
N GLY A 257 21.81 -2.54 -0.54
CA GLY A 257 21.74 -3.94 -0.16
C GLY A 257 20.59 -4.23 0.79
N ILE A 258 20.38 -3.40 1.80
CA ILE A 258 19.29 -3.58 2.77
C ILE A 258 17.91 -3.46 2.08
N ILE A 259 17.71 -2.40 1.30
CA ILE A 259 16.43 -2.19 0.61
C ILE A 259 16.21 -3.25 -0.48
N GLY A 260 17.27 -3.59 -1.24
CA GLY A 260 17.23 -4.66 -2.24
C GLY A 260 16.93 -6.03 -1.65
N ALA A 261 17.43 -6.33 -0.46
CA ALA A 261 17.15 -7.58 0.25
C ALA A 261 15.63 -7.79 0.49
N THR A 262 14.91 -6.73 0.80
CA THR A 262 13.44 -6.78 0.99
C THR A 262 12.73 -7.17 -0.30
N VAL A 263 13.18 -6.65 -1.44
CA VAL A 263 12.66 -7.03 -2.77
C VAL A 263 12.96 -8.51 -3.06
N ILE A 264 14.21 -8.91 -2.88
CA ILE A 264 14.69 -10.29 -3.17
C ILE A 264 13.95 -11.29 -2.26
N ALA A 265 13.85 -11.06 -0.96
CA ALA A 265 13.14 -11.93 -0.03
C ALA A 265 11.67 -12.14 -0.44
N ARG A 266 11.01 -11.06 -0.88
CA ARG A 266 9.63 -11.09 -1.35
C ARG A 266 9.49 -11.89 -2.64
N LEU A 267 10.42 -11.71 -3.60
CA LEU A 267 10.45 -12.45 -4.88
C LEU A 267 10.77 -13.93 -4.69
N ILE A 268 11.64 -14.29 -3.74
CA ILE A 268 12.00 -15.70 -3.48
C ILE A 268 10.81 -16.49 -2.94
N TYR A 269 9.98 -15.92 -2.06
CA TYR A 269 8.97 -16.68 -1.36
C TYR A 269 7.54 -16.17 -1.52
N ALA A 270 7.22 -14.98 -1.05
CA ALA A 270 5.84 -14.47 -0.99
C ALA A 270 5.21 -14.37 -2.37
N TRP A 271 5.97 -13.90 -3.37
CA TRP A 271 5.50 -13.69 -4.73
C TRP A 271 5.03 -14.97 -5.42
N TRP A 272 5.66 -16.13 -5.10
CA TRP A 272 5.23 -17.42 -5.62
C TRP A 272 4.11 -18.04 -4.80
N LYS A 273 4.23 -18.00 -3.48
CA LYS A 273 3.35 -18.74 -2.57
C LYS A 273 1.96 -18.14 -2.44
N GLU A 274 1.82 -16.81 -2.37
CA GLU A 274 0.50 -16.17 -2.23
C GLU A 274 -0.42 -16.46 -3.42
N PRO A 275 -0.03 -16.21 -4.69
CA PRO A 275 -0.87 -16.55 -5.83
C PRO A 275 -1.11 -18.06 -5.94
N GLN A 276 -0.07 -18.89 -5.69
CA GLN A 276 -0.21 -20.35 -5.73
C GLN A 276 -1.31 -20.86 -4.79
N ILE A 277 -1.34 -20.33 -3.56
CA ILE A 277 -2.36 -20.73 -2.57
C ILE A 277 -3.73 -20.23 -3.00
N LEU A 278 -3.87 -18.97 -3.45
CA LEU A 278 -5.13 -18.43 -3.90
C LEU A 278 -5.69 -19.20 -5.09
N PHE A 279 -4.90 -19.38 -6.14
CA PHE A 279 -5.35 -20.06 -7.36
C PHE A 279 -5.67 -21.54 -7.11
N LYS A 280 -4.79 -22.30 -6.47
CA LYS A 280 -5.01 -23.72 -6.22
C LYS A 280 -6.10 -24.02 -5.21
N ASN A 281 -6.17 -23.25 -4.11
CA ASN A 281 -7.10 -23.56 -3.02
C ASN A 281 -8.48 -22.92 -3.18
N TYR A 282 -8.56 -21.79 -3.87
CA TYR A 282 -9.81 -21.04 -3.99
C TYR A 282 -10.41 -21.10 -5.38
N PHE A 283 -9.68 -20.67 -6.42
CA PHE A 283 -10.17 -20.71 -7.80
C PHE A 283 -10.15 -22.13 -8.41
N LYS A 284 -9.32 -23.04 -7.88
CA LYS A 284 -9.10 -24.39 -8.42
C LYS A 284 -8.49 -24.38 -9.82
N GLU A 285 -7.68 -23.38 -10.10
CA GLU A 285 -7.01 -23.15 -11.38
C GLU A 285 -5.49 -23.03 -11.24
N SER A 286 -4.80 -23.05 -12.38
CA SER A 286 -3.33 -22.87 -12.44
C SER A 286 -2.97 -21.38 -12.34
N PRO A 287 -2.00 -21.00 -11.50
CA PRO A 287 -1.51 -19.62 -11.41
C PRO A 287 -0.58 -19.24 -12.58
N LYS A 288 -0.36 -20.11 -13.55
CA LYS A 288 0.62 -19.88 -14.65
C LYS A 288 0.36 -18.60 -15.42
N ASN A 289 -0.89 -18.34 -15.78
CA ASN A 289 -1.27 -17.15 -16.52
C ASN A 289 -1.03 -15.86 -15.71
N TYR A 290 -1.24 -15.90 -14.39
CA TYR A 290 -0.92 -14.81 -13.49
C TYR A 290 0.58 -14.45 -13.55
N TYR A 291 1.48 -15.44 -13.44
CA TYR A 291 2.93 -15.21 -13.47
C TYR A 291 3.40 -14.70 -14.83
N VAL A 292 2.89 -15.28 -15.93
CA VAL A 292 3.22 -14.83 -17.29
C VAL A 292 2.80 -13.36 -17.50
N ASN A 293 1.59 -13.00 -17.07
CA ASN A 293 1.11 -11.63 -17.17
C ASN A 293 1.93 -10.67 -16.29
N TYR A 294 2.37 -11.11 -15.11
CA TYR A 294 3.22 -10.32 -14.25
C TYR A 294 4.57 -9.99 -14.91
N ILE A 295 5.23 -10.98 -15.52
CA ILE A 295 6.48 -10.78 -16.25
C ILE A 295 6.27 -9.82 -17.43
N LYS A 296 5.22 -10.03 -18.24
CA LYS A 296 4.88 -9.12 -19.35
C LYS A 296 4.69 -7.67 -18.88
N ARG A 297 4.04 -7.47 -17.74
CA ARG A 297 3.83 -6.15 -17.14
C ARG A 297 5.12 -5.49 -16.68
N ILE A 298 6.05 -6.24 -16.08
CA ILE A 298 7.38 -5.72 -15.73
C ILE A 298 8.13 -5.29 -16.98
N LEU A 299 8.20 -6.14 -18.01
CA LEU A 299 8.86 -5.80 -19.27
C LEU A 299 8.26 -4.55 -19.91
N LEU A 300 6.93 -4.41 -19.87
CA LEU A 300 6.25 -3.21 -20.34
C LEU A 300 6.67 -1.96 -19.58
N LEU A 301 6.77 -2.02 -18.24
CA LEU A 301 7.22 -0.87 -17.44
C LEU A 301 8.68 -0.49 -17.77
N ILE A 302 9.55 -1.48 -17.98
CA ILE A 302 10.94 -1.21 -18.40
C ILE A 302 10.97 -0.49 -19.74
N ILE A 303 10.17 -0.94 -20.72
CA ILE A 303 10.08 -0.29 -22.04
C ILE A 303 9.57 1.15 -21.90
N ILE A 304 8.50 1.37 -21.13
CA ILE A 304 7.94 2.71 -20.89
C ILE A 304 8.99 3.62 -20.24
N PHE A 305 9.69 3.12 -19.22
CA PHE A 305 10.76 3.87 -18.55
C PHE A 305 11.86 4.28 -19.53
N ILE A 306 12.35 3.35 -20.37
CA ILE A 306 13.38 3.64 -21.37
C ILE A 306 12.89 4.72 -22.36
N ILE A 307 11.66 4.61 -22.86
CA ILE A 307 11.10 5.58 -23.80
C ILE A 307 11.04 6.98 -23.15
N ILE A 308 10.47 7.09 -21.93
CA ILE A 308 10.32 8.39 -21.27
C ILE A 308 11.69 8.99 -20.94
N ASN A 309 12.59 8.17 -20.40
CA ASN A 309 13.94 8.62 -20.07
C ASN A 309 14.71 9.09 -21.30
N SER A 310 14.60 8.39 -22.43
CA SER A 310 15.21 8.80 -23.69
C SER A 310 14.64 10.12 -24.20
N VAL A 311 13.33 10.29 -24.18
CA VAL A 311 12.67 11.56 -24.60
C VAL A 311 13.08 12.71 -23.67
N CYS A 312 13.13 12.48 -22.35
CA CYS A 312 13.53 13.51 -21.40
C CYS A 312 15.01 13.96 -21.57
N ASN A 313 15.88 13.05 -21.99
CA ASN A 313 17.30 13.34 -22.21
C ASN A 313 17.57 14.03 -23.56
N LEU A 314 16.66 13.98 -24.51
CA LEU A 314 16.80 14.69 -25.80
C LEU A 314 16.55 16.19 -25.68
N LEU A 315 15.87 16.64 -24.64
CA LEU A 315 15.52 18.04 -24.44
C LEU A 315 16.38 18.68 -23.37
N TYR A 316 17.08 19.75 -23.76
CA TYR A 316 17.88 20.53 -22.82
C TYR A 316 17.03 21.70 -22.30
N ILE A 317 16.53 21.56 -21.07
CA ILE A 317 15.72 22.58 -20.37
C ILE A 317 16.51 23.08 -19.16
N ASN A 318 16.97 24.33 -19.20
CA ASN A 318 17.78 24.92 -18.13
C ASN A 318 17.03 25.14 -16.81
N ASN A 319 15.73 25.39 -16.88
CA ASN A 319 14.91 25.64 -15.70
C ASN A 319 14.46 24.34 -15.05
N VAL A 320 14.89 24.09 -13.81
CA VAL A 320 14.59 22.84 -13.07
C VAL A 320 13.09 22.62 -12.88
N TYR A 321 12.32 23.68 -12.61
CA TYR A 321 10.87 23.58 -12.44
C TYR A 321 10.16 23.22 -13.75
N MET A 322 10.57 23.85 -14.86
CA MET A 322 10.02 23.52 -16.18
C MET A 322 10.37 22.10 -16.60
N LEU A 323 11.60 21.66 -16.32
CA LEU A 323 12.04 20.29 -16.57
C LEU A 323 11.20 19.28 -15.78
N PHE A 324 10.95 19.55 -14.49
CA PHE A 324 10.10 18.71 -13.64
C PHE A 324 8.68 18.58 -14.18
N ILE A 325 8.05 19.72 -14.55
CA ILE A 325 6.69 19.72 -15.13
C ILE A 325 6.67 18.97 -16.46
N PHE A 326 7.67 19.19 -17.32
CA PHE A 326 7.78 18.48 -18.59
C PHE A 326 7.89 16.97 -18.38
N LYS A 327 8.79 16.49 -17.50
CA LYS A 327 8.91 15.08 -17.14
C LYS A 327 7.60 14.50 -16.59
N ALA A 328 6.88 15.25 -15.75
CA ALA A 328 5.59 14.83 -15.21
C ALA A 328 4.54 14.65 -16.31
N LEU A 329 4.45 15.59 -17.24
CA LEU A 329 3.55 15.51 -18.40
C LEU A 329 3.89 14.31 -19.30
N MET A 330 5.18 14.03 -19.52
CA MET A 330 5.62 12.88 -20.31
C MET A 330 5.29 11.56 -19.60
N CYS A 331 5.50 11.47 -18.29
CA CYS A 331 5.09 10.30 -17.50
C CYS A 331 3.57 10.03 -17.66
N ILE A 332 2.74 11.05 -17.52
CA ILE A 332 1.29 10.92 -17.64
C ILE A 332 0.93 10.50 -19.08
N SER A 333 1.38 11.27 -20.08
CA SER A 333 0.96 11.10 -21.48
C SER A 333 1.40 9.75 -22.04
N ILE A 334 2.67 9.40 -21.93
CA ILE A 334 3.21 8.17 -22.53
C ILE A 334 2.66 6.95 -21.80
N THR A 335 2.64 6.95 -20.47
CA THR A 335 2.13 5.79 -19.71
C THR A 335 0.66 5.56 -20.02
N PHE A 336 -0.17 6.62 -20.02
CA PHE A 336 -1.59 6.52 -20.33
C PHE A 336 -1.83 6.04 -21.77
N LEU A 337 -1.11 6.58 -22.76
CA LEU A 337 -1.23 6.17 -24.16
C LEU A 337 -0.88 4.70 -24.35
N VAL A 338 0.22 4.25 -23.77
CA VAL A 338 0.66 2.85 -23.88
C VAL A 338 -0.32 1.91 -23.18
N PHE A 339 -0.78 2.24 -21.97
CA PHE A 339 -1.76 1.42 -21.26
C PHE A 339 -3.08 1.36 -22.02
N TYR A 340 -3.58 2.49 -22.54
CA TYR A 340 -4.79 2.52 -23.32
C TYR A 340 -4.65 1.71 -24.61
N ALA A 341 -3.56 1.87 -25.35
CA ALA A 341 -3.32 1.13 -26.60
C ALA A 341 -3.33 -0.39 -26.40
N LEU A 342 -2.67 -0.88 -25.34
CA LEU A 342 -2.55 -2.31 -25.07
C LEU A 342 -3.80 -2.92 -24.43
N TYR A 343 -4.48 -2.18 -23.56
CA TYR A 343 -5.58 -2.73 -22.75
C TYR A 343 -6.97 -2.27 -23.22
N ARG A 344 -7.11 -1.48 -24.30
CA ARG A 344 -8.40 -0.94 -24.78
C ARG A 344 -9.47 -2.01 -25.06
N ARG A 345 -9.05 -3.25 -25.38
CA ARG A 345 -9.94 -4.39 -25.65
C ARG A 345 -10.05 -5.36 -24.46
N SER A 346 -9.43 -5.04 -23.33
CA SER A 346 -9.49 -5.89 -22.14
C SER A 346 -10.85 -5.80 -21.42
N ASP A 347 -11.21 -6.86 -20.71
CA ASP A 347 -12.40 -6.88 -19.84
C ASP A 347 -12.42 -5.71 -18.85
N ALA A 348 -11.26 -5.22 -18.40
CA ALA A 348 -11.16 -4.08 -17.51
C ALA A 348 -11.69 -2.78 -18.16
N VAL A 349 -11.29 -2.48 -19.39
CA VAL A 349 -11.79 -1.27 -20.08
C VAL A 349 -13.26 -1.40 -20.46
N ILE A 350 -13.70 -2.59 -20.86
CA ILE A 350 -15.12 -2.85 -21.14
C ILE A 350 -15.94 -2.63 -19.86
N TYR A 351 -15.52 -3.23 -18.73
CA TYR A 351 -16.18 -3.07 -17.45
C TYR A 351 -16.24 -1.61 -16.98
N LEU A 352 -15.16 -0.84 -17.19
CA LEU A 352 -15.13 0.58 -16.86
C LEU A 352 -16.16 1.36 -17.67
N LYS A 353 -16.26 1.10 -18.98
CA LYS A 353 -17.19 1.78 -19.88
C LYS A 353 -18.66 1.44 -19.58
N GLU A 354 -18.94 0.19 -19.28
CA GLU A 354 -20.32 -0.31 -19.12
C GLU A 354 -20.87 -0.13 -17.69
N ASN A 355 -20.01 -0.25 -16.67
CA ASN A 355 -20.48 -0.30 -15.29
C ASN A 355 -20.07 0.91 -14.43
N ILE A 356 -18.96 1.59 -14.75
CA ILE A 356 -18.45 2.70 -13.92
C ILE A 356 -18.81 4.05 -14.51
N LEU A 357 -18.48 4.29 -15.80
CA LEU A 357 -18.70 5.59 -16.44
C LEU A 357 -20.18 6.00 -16.49
N PRO A 358 -21.16 5.12 -16.77
CA PRO A 358 -22.57 5.51 -16.76
C PRO A 358 -23.05 5.94 -15.37
N LYS A 359 -22.58 5.27 -14.33
CA LYS A 359 -22.95 5.62 -12.94
C LYS A 359 -22.36 6.98 -12.49
N LEU A 360 -21.20 7.36 -13.01
CA LEU A 360 -20.62 8.67 -12.77
C LEU A 360 -21.36 9.78 -13.53
N LYS A 361 -21.78 9.52 -14.76
CA LYS A 361 -22.58 10.47 -15.56
C LYS A 361 -24.00 10.64 -15.04
N GLY A 362 -24.66 9.55 -14.57
CA GLY A 362 -26.02 9.61 -14.02
C GLY A 362 -26.13 10.33 -12.67
N LYS A 363 -25.05 10.44 -11.90
CA LYS A 363 -25.03 11.25 -10.67
C LYS A 363 -24.90 12.75 -10.93
N GLN A 364 -24.40 13.18 -12.08
CA GLN A 364 -24.36 14.60 -12.47
C GLN A 364 -25.68 15.12 -13.04
N ALA A 365 -26.61 14.21 -13.43
CA ALA A 365 -27.92 14.60 -13.94
C ALA A 365 -29.00 14.73 -12.84
N ASN A 366 -28.73 14.31 -11.62
CA ASN A 366 -29.67 14.31 -10.46
C ASN A 366 -29.15 15.08 -9.24
N GLY A 367 -28.17 15.97 -9.40
CA GLY A 367 -27.63 16.85 -8.35
C GLY A 367 -27.91 18.33 -8.63
#